data_ac180272fc7556d1030d6d33e70c4740
#
_entry.id   ac180272fc7556d1030d6d33e70c4740
#
_cell.length_a   1.000
_cell.length_b   1.000
_cell.length_c   1.000
_cell.angle_alpha   90.00
_cell.angle_beta   90.00
_cell.angle_gamma   90.00
#
_symmetry.space_group_name_H-M   'P 1'
#
loop_
_entity.id
_entity.type
_entity.pdbx_description
1 polymer ?
#
loop_
_entity_poly.entity_id
_entity_poly.type
_entity_poly.pdbx_seq_one_letter_code
_entity_poly.pdbx_strand_id
1 'polypeptide(L)'
;IRDRRYTVLTENEDYYNSLSDSEKSSLEMYLKAAENFWQITVDHHTYVTGGNSQSEHFHAADKIGYDATKSEYDASTTCETCNTYNMLKLSKALYQVSGDKKYMDYFETTYTNAILSSQNPETGTTMYFQPMAPGYNKVFNRPFDEFWCCTGTGMENFSKLGDNIYTVSEDSVAVQMFYSSEPV
;
A
#
# COMPACT_ATOMS: atom_id res chain seq x y z
N ILE A 1 -6.30 6.52 7.64
CA ILE A 1 -6.98 7.03 8.83
C ILE A 1 -7.23 5.83 9.72
N ARG A 2 -6.39 5.67 10.76
CA ARG A 2 -6.68 4.71 11.83
C ARG A 2 -8.01 5.16 12.46
N ASP A 3 -9.09 4.49 12.13
CA ASP A 3 -10.32 4.68 12.87
C ASP A 3 -10.05 4.22 14.31
N ARG A 4 -10.40 5.04 15.29
CA ARG A 4 -10.32 4.69 16.73
C ARG A 4 -10.89 3.30 17.04
N ARG A 5 -11.83 2.84 16.23
CA ARG A 5 -12.46 1.53 16.34
C ARG A 5 -11.53 0.34 16.07
N TYR A 6 -10.54 0.53 15.20
CA TYR A 6 -9.52 -0.52 14.94
C TYR A 6 -8.52 -0.68 16.09
N THR A 7 -8.09 0.42 16.66
CA THR A 7 -7.22 0.42 17.85
C THR A 7 -7.90 -0.33 19.01
N VAL A 8 -9.21 -0.19 19.12
CA VAL A 8 -10.04 -0.81 20.14
C VAL A 8 -10.08 -2.35 20.03
N LEU A 9 -10.18 -2.89 18.81
CA LEU A 9 -10.22 -4.35 18.59
C LEU A 9 -8.91 -5.06 18.91
N THR A 10 -7.80 -4.36 18.84
CA THR A 10 -6.45 -4.94 18.97
C THR A 10 -5.73 -4.58 20.26
N GLU A 11 -6.12 -3.49 20.91
CA GLU A 11 -5.39 -2.97 22.08
C GLU A 11 -6.22 -2.99 23.38
N ASN A 12 -7.52 -3.28 23.31
CA ASN A 12 -8.37 -3.26 24.50
C ASN A 12 -9.53 -4.27 24.41
N GLU A 13 -9.26 -5.50 24.77
CA GLU A 13 -10.22 -6.59 24.80
C GLU A 13 -11.41 -6.30 25.72
N ASP A 14 -11.17 -5.64 26.85
CA ASP A 14 -12.21 -5.27 27.80
C ASP A 14 -13.21 -4.28 27.19
N TYR A 15 -12.70 -3.30 26.45
CA TYR A 15 -13.56 -2.35 25.74
C TYR A 15 -14.37 -3.04 24.63
N TYR A 16 -13.75 -3.91 23.83
CA TYR A 16 -14.48 -4.68 22.82
C TYR A 16 -15.59 -5.52 23.45
N ASN A 17 -15.31 -6.19 24.56
CA ASN A 17 -16.28 -6.98 25.28
C ASN A 17 -17.42 -6.15 25.88
N SER A 18 -17.20 -4.88 26.17
CA SER A 18 -18.22 -3.94 26.67
C SER A 18 -19.18 -3.39 25.60
N LEU A 19 -18.84 -3.56 24.30
CA LEU A 19 -19.69 -3.10 23.21
C LEU A 19 -20.97 -3.92 23.06
N SER A 20 -22.04 -3.28 22.62
CA SER A 20 -23.27 -3.96 22.20
C SER A 20 -23.07 -4.82 20.94
N ASP A 21 -23.93 -5.78 20.71
CA ASP A 21 -23.86 -6.65 19.53
C ASP A 21 -23.97 -5.86 18.21
N SER A 22 -24.70 -4.74 18.18
CA SER A 22 -24.80 -3.88 17.01
C SER A 22 -23.50 -3.13 16.72
N GLU A 23 -22.79 -2.68 17.77
CA GLU A 23 -21.49 -2.02 17.62
C GLU A 23 -20.42 -3.01 17.19
N LYS A 24 -20.39 -4.22 17.77
CA LYS A 24 -19.49 -5.30 17.34
C LYS A 24 -19.72 -5.66 15.88
N SER A 25 -20.99 -5.86 15.49
CA SER A 25 -21.36 -6.18 14.10
C SER A 25 -20.91 -5.08 13.11
N SER A 26 -21.01 -3.79 13.51
CA SER A 26 -20.54 -2.69 12.68
C SER A 26 -19.02 -2.71 12.49
N LEU A 27 -18.27 -2.99 13.55
CA LEU A 27 -16.80 -3.11 13.48
C LEU A 27 -16.36 -4.26 12.58
N GLU A 28 -17.00 -5.42 12.74
CA GLU A 28 -16.74 -6.61 11.91
C GLU A 28 -17.05 -6.34 10.42
N MET A 29 -18.11 -5.59 10.13
CA MET A 29 -18.47 -5.21 8.76
C MET A 29 -17.37 -4.35 8.10
N TYR A 30 -16.84 -3.36 8.83
CA TYR A 30 -15.75 -2.51 8.31
C TYR A 30 -14.46 -3.29 8.10
N LEU A 31 -14.11 -4.18 9.03
CA LEU A 31 -12.95 -5.05 8.87
C LEU A 31 -13.10 -5.92 7.62
N LYS A 32 -14.23 -6.60 7.49
CA LYS A 32 -14.51 -7.45 6.34
C LYS A 32 -14.51 -6.69 5.02
N ALA A 33 -15.01 -5.45 5.01
CA ALA A 33 -14.96 -4.59 3.82
C ALA A 33 -13.51 -4.26 3.43
N ALA A 34 -12.66 -3.95 4.41
CA ALA A 34 -11.25 -3.68 4.19
C ALA A 34 -10.48 -4.91 3.67
N GLU A 35 -10.73 -6.09 4.25
CA GLU A 35 -10.15 -7.37 3.82
C GLU A 35 -10.58 -7.72 2.39
N ASN A 36 -11.88 -7.60 2.09
CA ASN A 36 -12.41 -7.87 0.76
C ASN A 36 -11.83 -6.90 -0.28
N PHE A 37 -11.75 -5.61 0.03
CA PHE A 37 -11.16 -4.62 -0.87
C PHE A 37 -9.70 -4.94 -1.15
N TRP A 38 -8.93 -5.27 -0.12
CA TRP A 38 -7.53 -5.66 -0.26
C TRP A 38 -7.39 -6.90 -1.15
N GLN A 39 -8.17 -7.94 -0.87
CA GLN A 39 -8.10 -9.21 -1.61
C GLN A 39 -8.46 -9.02 -3.09
N ILE A 40 -9.55 -8.31 -3.38
CA ILE A 40 -9.98 -8.01 -4.76
C ILE A 40 -8.91 -7.21 -5.49
N THR A 41 -8.33 -6.20 -4.84
CA THR A 41 -7.29 -5.37 -5.46
C THR A 41 -6.04 -6.18 -5.76
N VAL A 42 -5.58 -7.00 -4.83
CA VAL A 42 -4.36 -7.79 -5.00
C VAL A 42 -4.56 -8.87 -6.07
N ASP A 43 -5.69 -9.55 -6.07
CA ASP A 43 -5.93 -10.67 -6.99
C ASP A 43 -6.23 -10.21 -8.43
N HIS A 44 -6.92 -9.07 -8.61
CA HIS A 44 -7.53 -8.72 -9.89
C HIS A 44 -7.05 -7.39 -10.49
N HIS A 45 -6.34 -6.55 -9.71
CA HIS A 45 -5.96 -5.19 -10.11
C HIS A 45 -4.50 -4.85 -9.84
N THR A 46 -3.66 -5.84 -9.59
CA THR A 46 -2.25 -5.64 -9.21
C THR A 46 -1.31 -6.07 -10.33
N TYR A 47 -0.38 -5.19 -10.70
CA TYR A 47 0.71 -5.50 -11.61
C TYR A 47 1.78 -6.35 -10.93
N VAL A 48 2.66 -6.95 -11.72
CA VAL A 48 3.73 -7.82 -11.22
C VAL A 48 4.67 -7.16 -10.21
N THR A 49 4.75 -5.83 -10.24
CA THR A 49 5.52 -5.03 -9.27
C THR A 49 4.81 -4.83 -7.93
N GLY A 50 3.55 -5.21 -7.82
CA GLY A 50 2.69 -4.94 -6.69
C GLY A 50 1.92 -3.62 -6.77
N GLY A 51 2.25 -2.73 -7.71
CA GLY A 51 1.52 -1.49 -7.95
C GLY A 51 0.15 -1.73 -8.59
N ASN A 52 -0.73 -0.76 -8.49
CA ASN A 52 -2.14 -0.86 -8.89
C ASN A 52 -2.56 0.35 -9.70
N SER A 53 -3.76 0.28 -10.25
CA SER A 53 -4.45 1.34 -10.99
C SER A 53 -3.93 1.63 -12.40
N GLN A 54 -4.81 2.24 -13.17
CA GLN A 54 -4.52 2.84 -14.46
C GLN A 54 -5.30 4.16 -14.55
N SER A 55 -4.61 5.28 -14.84
CA SER A 55 -5.22 6.62 -14.81
C SER A 55 -5.98 6.89 -13.49
N GLU A 56 -5.38 6.50 -12.35
CA GLU A 56 -5.93 6.68 -10.99
C GLU A 56 -7.19 5.86 -10.68
N HIS A 57 -7.58 4.92 -11.54
CA HIS A 57 -8.80 4.14 -11.38
C HIS A 57 -8.54 2.63 -11.39
N PHE A 58 -9.42 1.90 -10.73
CA PHE A 58 -9.55 0.46 -10.95
C PHE A 58 -10.54 0.22 -12.08
N HIS A 59 -10.07 -0.41 -13.15
CA HIS A 59 -10.89 -0.79 -14.29
C HIS A 59 -11.52 -2.18 -14.08
N ALA A 60 -11.91 -2.85 -15.16
CA ALA A 60 -12.46 -4.19 -15.05
C ALA A 60 -11.43 -5.16 -14.48
N ALA A 61 -11.88 -6.09 -13.63
CA ALA A 61 -11.04 -7.13 -13.05
C ALA A 61 -10.29 -7.93 -14.13
N ASP A 62 -9.05 -8.30 -13.85
CA ASP A 62 -8.19 -9.10 -14.74
C ASP A 62 -7.87 -8.44 -16.10
N LYS A 63 -7.97 -7.11 -16.19
CA LYS A 63 -7.67 -6.33 -17.41
C LYS A 63 -6.38 -5.52 -17.34
N ILE A 64 -5.61 -5.61 -16.28
CA ILE A 64 -4.40 -4.81 -16.07
C ILE A 64 -3.37 -4.95 -17.21
N GLY A 65 -3.19 -6.14 -17.76
CA GLY A 65 -2.31 -6.35 -18.91
C GLY A 65 -2.83 -5.68 -20.19
N TYR A 66 -4.14 -5.67 -20.40
CA TYR A 66 -4.77 -4.95 -21.49
C TYR A 66 -4.65 -3.43 -21.28
N ASP A 67 -4.98 -2.97 -20.06
CA ASP A 67 -4.92 -1.56 -19.68
C ASP A 67 -3.51 -0.99 -19.84
N ALA A 68 -2.49 -1.78 -19.52
CA ALA A 68 -1.09 -1.36 -19.66
C ALA A 68 -0.59 -1.27 -21.11
N THR A 69 -1.17 -2.02 -22.05
CA THR A 69 -0.58 -2.20 -23.39
C THR A 69 -1.49 -1.86 -24.56
N LYS A 70 -2.80 -1.98 -24.41
CA LYS A 70 -3.75 -1.89 -25.50
C LYS A 70 -5.02 -1.12 -25.15
N SER A 71 -5.08 -0.56 -23.95
CA SER A 71 -6.22 0.19 -23.48
C SER A 71 -6.46 1.43 -24.34
N GLU A 72 -7.69 1.90 -24.37
CA GLU A 72 -8.06 3.24 -24.82
C GLU A 72 -7.54 4.34 -23.87
N TYR A 73 -7.06 3.94 -22.69
CA TYR A 73 -6.41 4.82 -21.73
C TYR A 73 -4.93 5.00 -22.07
N ASP A 74 -4.32 6.04 -21.53
CA ASP A 74 -2.89 6.28 -21.71
C ASP A 74 -2.06 5.24 -20.94
N ALA A 75 -1.36 4.38 -21.66
CA ALA A 75 -0.52 3.32 -21.08
C ALA A 75 0.67 3.86 -20.25
N SER A 76 0.97 5.16 -20.33
CA SER A 76 1.98 5.81 -19.48
C SER A 76 1.49 6.05 -18.04
N THR A 77 0.19 5.93 -17.78
CA THR A 77 -0.45 6.29 -16.49
C THR A 77 -0.80 5.09 -15.62
N THR A 78 -0.04 4.01 -15.72
CA THR A 78 -0.21 2.82 -14.86
C THR A 78 0.53 2.96 -13.53
N CYS A 79 0.13 2.20 -12.52
CA CYS A 79 0.77 2.15 -11.20
C CYS A 79 0.94 3.53 -10.56
N GLU A 80 -0.15 4.20 -10.25
CA GLU A 80 -0.09 5.45 -9.49
C GLU A 80 0.56 5.22 -8.12
N THR A 81 1.56 6.05 -7.78
CA THR A 81 2.34 5.88 -6.55
C THR A 81 1.50 6.09 -5.29
N CYS A 82 0.52 7.01 -5.31
CA CYS A 82 -0.40 7.20 -4.18
C CYS A 82 -1.28 5.98 -3.94
N ASN A 83 -1.79 5.35 -4.98
CA ASN A 83 -2.60 4.14 -4.88
C ASN A 83 -1.76 3.02 -4.25
N THR A 84 -0.56 2.78 -4.76
CA THR A 84 0.38 1.80 -4.23
C THR A 84 0.69 2.06 -2.75
N TYR A 85 0.99 3.31 -2.39
CA TYR A 85 1.24 3.71 -0.99
C TYR A 85 0.04 3.42 -0.07
N ASN A 86 -1.18 3.71 -0.51
CA ASN A 86 -2.37 3.45 0.28
C ASN A 86 -2.64 1.95 0.46
N MET A 87 -2.35 1.13 -0.55
CA MET A 87 -2.42 -0.33 -0.42
C MET A 87 -1.40 -0.87 0.58
N LEU A 88 -0.20 -0.28 0.67
CA LEU A 88 0.77 -0.64 1.71
C LEU A 88 0.29 -0.27 3.11
N LYS A 89 -0.32 0.91 3.29
CA LYS A 89 -0.92 1.29 4.57
C LYS A 89 -2.04 0.35 4.99
N LEU A 90 -2.90 -0.03 4.04
CA LEU A 90 -3.97 -0.99 4.28
C LEU A 90 -3.41 -2.36 4.67
N SER A 91 -2.38 -2.84 3.95
CA SER A 91 -1.73 -4.12 4.25
C SER A 91 -1.17 -4.15 5.67
N LYS A 92 -0.44 -3.10 6.08
CA LYS A 92 0.07 -2.98 7.45
C LYS A 92 -1.06 -2.99 8.48
N ALA A 93 -2.12 -2.23 8.25
CA ALA A 93 -3.26 -2.19 9.17
C ALA A 93 -3.95 -3.55 9.31
N LEU A 94 -4.16 -4.27 8.19
CA LEU A 94 -4.76 -5.60 8.20
C LEU A 94 -3.84 -6.64 8.89
N TYR A 95 -2.52 -6.54 8.67
CA TYR A 95 -1.56 -7.38 9.39
C TYR A 95 -1.62 -7.15 10.90
N GLN A 96 -1.67 -5.90 11.34
CA GLN A 96 -1.76 -5.56 12.76
C GLN A 96 -3.02 -6.12 13.45
N VAL A 97 -4.10 -6.29 12.71
CA VAL A 97 -5.36 -6.85 13.23
C VAL A 97 -5.35 -8.39 13.20
N SER A 98 -4.88 -8.97 12.09
CA SER A 98 -5.05 -10.42 11.83
C SER A 98 -3.81 -11.26 12.12
N GLY A 99 -2.61 -10.66 12.08
CA GLY A 99 -1.35 -11.41 12.10
C GLY A 99 -1.08 -12.22 10.83
N ASP A 100 -1.95 -12.13 9.80
CA ASP A 100 -1.78 -12.90 8.58
C ASP A 100 -0.62 -12.35 7.73
N LYS A 101 0.41 -13.15 7.58
CA LYS A 101 1.65 -12.77 6.89
C LYS A 101 1.46 -12.37 5.42
N LYS A 102 0.38 -12.83 4.75
CA LYS A 102 0.11 -12.48 3.34
C LYS A 102 0.12 -10.96 3.10
N TYR A 103 -0.30 -10.18 4.10
CA TYR A 103 -0.31 -8.71 4.02
C TYR A 103 1.10 -8.12 3.99
N MET A 104 2.02 -8.70 4.76
CA MET A 104 3.41 -8.24 4.78
C MET A 104 4.22 -8.82 3.62
N ASP A 105 3.91 -10.02 3.14
CA ASP A 105 4.49 -10.58 1.91
C ASP A 105 4.18 -9.66 0.69
N TYR A 106 2.93 -9.20 0.59
CA TYR A 106 2.56 -8.20 -0.42
C TYR A 106 3.26 -6.86 -0.18
N PHE A 107 3.33 -6.40 1.07
CA PHE A 107 3.99 -5.15 1.44
C PHE A 107 5.46 -5.14 1.01
N GLU A 108 6.23 -6.15 1.39
CA GLU A 108 7.66 -6.24 1.06
C GLU A 108 7.89 -6.29 -0.45
N THR A 109 7.15 -7.15 -1.15
CA THR A 109 7.22 -7.28 -2.61
C THR A 109 6.92 -5.95 -3.29
N THR A 110 5.85 -5.29 -2.90
CA THR A 110 5.39 -4.03 -3.49
C THR A 110 6.32 -2.88 -3.15
N TYR A 111 6.79 -2.80 -1.90
CA TYR A 111 7.73 -1.77 -1.49
C TYR A 111 9.01 -1.87 -2.32
N THR A 112 9.56 -3.07 -2.44
CA THR A 112 10.82 -3.31 -3.16
C THR A 112 10.69 -3.02 -4.65
N ASN A 113 9.62 -3.49 -5.30
CA ASN A 113 9.50 -3.44 -6.75
C ASN A 113 8.79 -2.21 -7.30
N ALA A 114 7.87 -1.61 -6.54
CA ALA A 114 7.13 -0.43 -6.97
C ALA A 114 7.62 0.84 -6.26
N ILE A 115 7.70 0.86 -4.92
CA ILE A 115 8.03 2.09 -4.20
C ILE A 115 9.49 2.50 -4.40
N LEU A 116 10.45 1.60 -4.18
CA LEU A 116 11.87 1.92 -4.37
C LEU A 116 12.16 2.30 -5.82
N SER A 117 11.49 1.67 -6.79
CA SER A 117 11.66 1.99 -8.21
C SER A 117 11.05 3.33 -8.62
N SER A 118 10.20 3.93 -7.79
CA SER A 118 9.57 5.23 -8.06
C SER A 118 10.47 6.42 -7.74
N GLN A 119 11.60 6.21 -7.07
CA GLN A 119 12.53 7.28 -6.72
C GLN A 119 13.72 7.32 -7.70
N ASN A 120 14.12 8.52 -8.07
CA ASN A 120 15.40 8.76 -8.73
C ASN A 120 16.52 8.74 -7.67
N PRO A 121 17.46 7.80 -7.73
CA PRO A 121 18.50 7.66 -6.71
C PRO A 121 19.52 8.83 -6.70
N GLU A 122 19.63 9.58 -7.80
CA GLU A 122 20.55 10.70 -7.90
C GLU A 122 19.96 12.01 -7.34
N THR A 123 18.67 12.24 -7.58
CA THR A 123 18.01 13.51 -7.25
C THR A 123 17.04 13.42 -6.08
N GLY A 124 16.61 12.20 -5.70
CA GLY A 124 15.59 11.97 -4.70
C GLY A 124 14.16 12.27 -5.17
N THR A 125 13.97 12.73 -6.42
CA THR A 125 12.64 13.03 -6.98
C THR A 125 11.85 11.75 -7.22
N THR A 126 10.52 11.84 -7.19
CA THR A 126 9.62 10.67 -7.26
C THR A 126 8.72 10.73 -8.49
N MET A 127 8.16 9.58 -8.85
CA MET A 127 7.24 9.44 -9.98
C MET A 127 5.80 9.57 -9.52
N TYR A 128 4.95 10.08 -10.41
CA TYR A 128 3.49 9.98 -10.28
C TYR A 128 3.02 8.59 -10.70
N PHE A 129 3.26 8.25 -11.96
CA PHE A 129 2.94 6.95 -12.55
C PHE A 129 4.19 6.14 -12.87
N GLN A 130 4.07 4.83 -12.82
CA GLN A 130 5.11 3.90 -13.25
C GLN A 130 4.57 3.12 -14.46
N PRO A 131 4.96 3.48 -15.69
CA PRO A 131 4.49 2.79 -16.89
C PRO A 131 4.87 1.31 -16.87
N MET A 132 3.89 0.43 -17.03
CA MET A 132 4.10 -1.03 -17.12
C MET A 132 4.23 -1.51 -18.56
N ALA A 133 3.97 -0.66 -19.55
CA ALA A 133 4.18 -0.98 -20.95
C ALA A 133 5.64 -0.71 -21.38
N PRO A 134 6.18 -1.50 -22.32
CA PRO A 134 7.50 -1.25 -22.89
C PRO A 134 7.51 0.04 -23.73
N GLY A 135 8.68 0.70 -23.79
CA GLY A 135 8.87 1.91 -24.60
C GLY A 135 8.58 3.22 -23.90
N TYR A 136 8.16 3.19 -22.64
CA TYR A 136 7.98 4.38 -21.81
C TYR A 136 9.19 4.64 -20.92
N ASN A 137 9.45 5.91 -20.66
CA ASN A 137 10.52 6.34 -19.76
C ASN A 137 9.95 6.66 -18.37
N LYS A 138 10.81 6.57 -17.36
CA LYS A 138 10.50 7.09 -16.02
C LYS A 138 10.45 8.61 -16.07
N VAL A 139 9.33 9.19 -15.64
CA VAL A 139 9.13 10.62 -15.53
C VAL A 139 9.06 11.00 -14.06
N PHE A 140 10.04 11.74 -13.59
CA PHE A 140 10.12 12.19 -12.20
C PHE A 140 9.59 13.62 -12.07
N ASN A 141 9.07 13.96 -10.89
CA ASN A 141 8.60 15.30 -10.58
C ASN A 141 9.77 16.32 -10.61
N ARG A 142 9.42 17.58 -10.81
CA ARG A 142 10.35 18.70 -10.75
C ARG A 142 10.32 19.34 -9.37
N PRO A 143 11.46 19.43 -8.67
CA PRO A 143 11.47 19.73 -7.23
C PRO A 143 10.97 21.14 -6.87
N PHE A 144 10.98 22.08 -7.82
CA PHE A 144 10.63 23.49 -7.54
C PHE A 144 9.37 23.97 -8.27
N ASP A 145 8.88 23.21 -9.25
CA ASP A 145 7.80 23.65 -10.14
C ASP A 145 6.52 22.82 -9.97
N GLU A 146 6.61 21.66 -9.32
CA GLU A 146 5.52 20.69 -9.25
C GLU A 146 5.44 20.09 -7.85
N PHE A 147 4.23 20.08 -7.29
CA PHE A 147 3.95 19.36 -6.07
C PHE A 147 2.61 18.61 -6.20
N TRP A 148 2.68 17.41 -6.72
CA TRP A 148 1.53 16.51 -6.83
C TRP A 148 1.28 15.75 -5.53
N CYS A 149 0.10 15.11 -5.40
CA CYS A 149 -0.17 14.20 -4.30
C CYS A 149 0.91 13.11 -4.17
N CYS A 150 1.39 12.56 -5.30
CA CYS A 150 2.44 11.56 -5.32
C CYS A 150 3.83 12.09 -4.91
N THR A 151 4.07 13.39 -4.94
CA THR A 151 5.27 13.99 -4.33
C THR A 151 5.20 13.86 -2.81
N GLY A 152 4.05 14.15 -2.21
CA GLY A 152 3.82 14.00 -0.77
C GLY A 152 3.91 12.54 -0.32
N THR A 153 3.21 11.63 -0.99
CA THR A 153 3.28 10.18 -0.66
C THR A 153 4.66 9.60 -0.93
N GLY A 154 5.38 10.10 -1.93
CA GLY A 154 6.77 9.73 -2.19
C GLY A 154 7.67 10.02 -0.99
N MET A 155 7.58 11.22 -0.41
CA MET A 155 8.31 11.55 0.82
C MET A 155 7.89 10.67 2.00
N GLU A 156 6.59 10.44 2.18
CA GLU A 156 6.07 9.59 3.27
C GLU A 156 6.55 8.13 3.14
N ASN A 157 6.60 7.58 1.94
CA ASN A 157 7.05 6.22 1.71
C ASN A 157 8.44 5.97 2.31
N PHE A 158 9.37 6.88 2.05
CA PHE A 158 10.76 6.72 2.48
C PHE A 158 10.95 7.11 3.94
N SER A 159 10.27 8.14 4.43
CA SER A 159 10.36 8.56 5.84
C SER A 159 9.77 7.54 6.81
N LYS A 160 8.83 6.71 6.36
CA LYS A 160 8.15 5.70 7.18
C LYS A 160 8.67 4.27 6.99
N LEU A 161 9.75 4.10 6.23
CA LEU A 161 10.32 2.76 6.02
C LEU A 161 10.68 2.08 7.35
N GLY A 162 11.31 2.81 8.26
CA GLY A 162 11.72 2.30 9.56
C GLY A 162 10.55 1.70 10.38
N ASP A 163 9.37 2.30 10.29
CA ASP A 163 8.16 1.83 10.98
C ASP A 163 7.63 0.47 10.47
N ASN A 164 8.20 -0.04 9.37
CA ASN A 164 7.71 -1.26 8.70
C ASN A 164 8.74 -2.40 8.71
N ILE A 165 9.93 -2.16 9.25
CA ILE A 165 11.00 -3.18 9.30
C ILE A 165 10.71 -4.22 10.37
N TYR A 166 10.24 -3.77 11.53
CA TYR A 166 9.95 -4.63 12.67
C TYR A 166 8.49 -4.48 13.12
N THR A 167 7.92 -5.59 13.58
CA THR A 167 6.68 -5.59 14.37
C THR A 167 6.96 -6.26 15.70
N VAL A 168 6.59 -5.58 16.77
CA VAL A 168 6.83 -6.03 18.15
C VAL A 168 5.48 -6.37 18.77
N SER A 169 5.40 -7.54 19.42
CA SER A 169 4.32 -7.95 20.33
C SER A 169 4.89 -8.17 21.74
N GLU A 170 4.06 -8.55 22.70
CA GLU A 170 4.49 -8.80 24.07
C GLU A 170 5.61 -9.85 24.18
N ASP A 171 5.57 -10.88 23.32
CA ASP A 171 6.44 -12.06 23.44
C ASP A 171 7.35 -12.25 22.22
N SER A 172 7.22 -11.44 21.16
CA SER A 172 7.94 -11.68 19.92
C SER A 172 8.28 -10.41 19.14
N VAL A 173 9.32 -10.52 18.32
CA VAL A 173 9.69 -9.53 17.32
C VAL A 173 9.67 -10.20 15.96
N ALA A 174 8.85 -9.71 15.05
CA ALA A 174 8.83 -10.14 13.66
C ALA A 174 9.64 -9.17 12.80
N VAL A 175 10.57 -9.70 12.02
CA VAL A 175 11.29 -8.95 10.98
C VAL A 175 10.45 -9.01 9.71
N GLN A 176 9.91 -7.87 9.30
CA GLN A 176 9.00 -7.77 8.13
C GLN A 176 9.75 -7.42 6.86
N MET A 177 10.87 -6.72 6.98
CA MET A 177 11.68 -6.31 5.83
C MET A 177 13.16 -6.47 6.17
N PHE A 178 13.93 -7.11 5.27
CA PHE A 178 15.34 -7.43 5.50
C PHE A 178 16.27 -6.30 5.01
N TYR A 179 16.07 -5.10 5.55
CA TYR A 179 16.98 -3.98 5.32
C TYR A 179 18.01 -3.87 6.44
N SER A 180 19.19 -3.38 6.10
CA SER A 180 20.23 -3.06 7.11
C SER A 180 19.70 -1.99 8.05
N SER A 181 19.45 -2.35 9.29
CA SER A 181 18.86 -1.48 10.31
C SER A 181 19.25 -1.94 11.71
N GLU A 182 19.22 -1.02 12.65
CA GLU A 182 19.39 -1.31 14.08
C GLU A 182 18.05 -0.98 14.78
N PRO A 183 17.49 -1.93 15.54
CA PRO A 183 16.32 -1.63 16.35
C PRO A 183 16.69 -0.62 17.43
N VAL A 184 15.88 0.41 17.58
CA VAL A 184 16.03 1.46 18.59
C VAL A 184 15.26 1.08 19.86
#